data_bef23ec43bddb4d71cd0043bd376dc3f
#
_entry.id   bef23ec43bddb4d71cd0043bd376dc3f
#
_cell.length_a   1.000
_cell.length_b   1.000
_cell.length_c   1.000
_cell.angle_alpha   90.00
_cell.angle_beta   90.00
_cell.angle_gamma   90.00
#
_symmetry.space_group_name_H-M   'P 1'
#
loop_
_entity.id
_entity.type
_entity.pdbx_description
1 polymer ?
#
loop_
_entity_poly.entity_id
_entity_poly.type
_entity_poly.pdbx_seq_one_letter_code
_entity_poly.pdbx_strand_id
1 'polypeptide(L)'
;MVNPYRASECARKFQGVANCESPKCATCEFGTGHRQPNKINTIKKNPVKEQEIKKDHLLPGKMVSADHYISWDTSRLYHKKGKSDKYDIFLGACVFIDHVSGYVSIKHQVAINATETVKAKINFDREAQSQGVVIKGYHTDNGIFNYSEFMYKLLKKQQNIRFSGAGASHQNGAAERAIKTLVTMSRNILIHAAL
;
A
#
# COMPACT_ATOMS: atom_id res chain seq x y z
N MET A 1 -16.98 8.36 4.15
CA MET A 1 -17.63 7.33 4.99
C MET A 1 -16.57 6.66 5.83
N VAL A 2 -16.71 6.69 7.14
CA VAL A 2 -15.76 6.07 8.07
C VAL A 2 -16.02 4.57 8.07
N ASN A 3 -14.96 3.75 7.97
CA ASN A 3 -15.04 2.30 8.08
C ASN A 3 -15.76 1.93 9.39
N PRO A 4 -16.88 1.20 9.36
CA PRO A 4 -17.66 0.87 10.56
C PRO A 4 -16.85 0.09 11.61
N TYR A 5 -15.81 -0.65 11.20
CA TYR A 5 -14.89 -1.32 12.13
C TYR A 5 -14.04 -0.33 12.94
N ARG A 6 -13.63 0.80 12.36
CA ARG A 6 -12.94 1.85 13.10
C ARG A 6 -13.91 2.67 13.98
N ALA A 7 -15.16 2.81 13.55
CA ALA A 7 -16.17 3.47 14.36
C ALA A 7 -16.45 2.71 15.65
N SER A 8 -16.48 1.35 15.61
CA SER A 8 -16.67 0.52 16.80
C SER A 8 -15.47 0.56 17.76
N GLU A 9 -14.26 0.70 17.23
CA GLU A 9 -13.05 0.82 18.03
C GLU A 9 -12.93 2.21 18.69
N CYS A 10 -13.36 3.25 17.99
CA CYS A 10 -13.47 4.60 18.54
C CYS A 10 -14.57 4.70 19.59
N ALA A 11 -15.72 4.05 19.37
CA ALA A 11 -16.85 4.02 20.30
C ALA A 11 -16.51 3.31 21.62
N ARG A 12 -15.62 2.31 21.61
CA ARG A 12 -15.14 1.65 22.84
C ARG A 12 -14.30 2.57 23.73
N LYS A 13 -13.73 3.62 23.20
CA LYS A 13 -12.97 4.62 23.95
C LYS A 13 -13.83 5.70 24.59
N PHE A 14 -15.09 5.83 24.16
CA PHE A 14 -16.06 6.75 24.75
C PHE A 14 -17.06 5.96 25.59
N GLN A 15 -16.90 6.03 26.90
CA GLN A 15 -17.83 5.40 27.85
C GLN A 15 -19.24 5.89 27.56
N GLY A 16 -20.13 5.00 27.11
CA GLY A 16 -21.55 5.28 26.87
C GLY A 16 -22.14 4.78 25.55
N VAL A 17 -21.31 4.38 24.57
CA VAL A 17 -21.79 3.87 23.25
C VAL A 17 -21.41 2.40 23.03
N ALA A 18 -21.01 1.71 24.11
CA ALA A 18 -20.36 0.40 24.05
C ALA A 18 -21.24 -0.79 23.64
N ASN A 19 -22.57 -0.63 23.58
CA ASN A 19 -23.48 -1.75 23.37
C ASN A 19 -24.22 -1.74 22.02
N CYS A 20 -23.75 -0.97 21.06
CA CYS A 20 -24.33 -1.01 19.72
C CYS A 20 -23.57 -2.04 18.88
N GLU A 21 -24.22 -3.11 18.46
CA GLU A 21 -23.67 -3.99 17.43
C GLU A 21 -23.43 -3.18 16.16
N SER A 22 -22.22 -3.25 15.63
CA SER A 22 -21.92 -2.59 14.35
C SER A 22 -22.84 -3.16 13.27
N PRO A 23 -23.59 -2.33 12.53
CA PRO A 23 -24.47 -2.83 11.48
C PRO A 23 -23.64 -3.63 10.47
N LYS A 24 -24.08 -4.86 10.18
CA LYS A 24 -23.46 -5.71 9.18
C LYS A 24 -23.72 -5.10 7.81
N CYS A 25 -22.65 -4.71 7.12
CA CYS A 25 -22.75 -4.18 5.77
C CYS A 25 -22.55 -5.32 4.77
N ALA A 26 -23.60 -5.72 4.06
CA ALA A 26 -23.54 -6.77 3.06
C ALA A 26 -22.43 -6.52 2.02
N THR A 27 -22.26 -5.28 1.58
CA THR A 27 -21.20 -4.88 0.64
C THR A 27 -19.80 -5.16 1.20
N CYS A 28 -19.58 -4.86 2.50
CA CYS A 28 -18.31 -5.16 3.14
C CYS A 28 -18.10 -6.68 3.29
N GLU A 29 -19.13 -7.44 3.58
CA GLU A 29 -19.05 -8.91 3.67
C GLU A 29 -18.70 -9.52 2.30
N PHE A 30 -19.38 -9.11 1.24
CA PHE A 30 -19.08 -9.59 -0.12
C PHE A 30 -17.70 -9.16 -0.60
N GLY A 31 -17.31 -7.91 -0.38
CA GLY A 31 -16.03 -7.37 -0.83
C GLY A 31 -14.83 -7.93 -0.07
N THR A 32 -15.02 -8.34 1.18
CA THR A 32 -13.97 -8.96 2.01
C THR A 32 -13.97 -10.48 1.93
N GLY A 33 -14.98 -11.08 1.30
CA GLY A 33 -15.08 -12.54 1.10
C GLY A 33 -13.84 -13.08 0.39
N HIS A 34 -13.09 -13.93 1.07
CA HIS A 34 -11.95 -14.66 0.50
C HIS A 34 -12.29 -16.13 0.42
N ARG A 35 -11.92 -16.75 -0.72
CA ARG A 35 -11.93 -18.20 -0.80
C ARG A 35 -11.06 -18.75 0.33
N GLN A 36 -11.67 -19.48 1.26
CA GLN A 36 -10.90 -20.14 2.31
C GLN A 36 -9.92 -21.14 1.65
N PRO A 37 -8.63 -21.06 1.95
CA PRO A 37 -7.72 -22.12 1.51
C PRO A 37 -8.16 -23.42 2.18
N ASN A 38 -8.16 -24.52 1.41
CA ASN A 38 -8.36 -25.85 1.99
C ASN A 38 -7.38 -25.98 3.17
N LYS A 39 -7.90 -26.33 4.34
CA LYS A 39 -7.09 -26.54 5.54
C LYS A 39 -6.15 -27.73 5.32
N ILE A 40 -5.03 -27.49 4.67
CA ILE A 40 -3.90 -28.39 4.79
C ILE A 40 -3.39 -28.12 6.21
N ASN A 41 -3.28 -29.19 7.00
CA ASN A 41 -2.76 -29.14 8.37
C ASN A 41 -1.46 -28.34 8.41
N THR A 42 -1.59 -27.06 8.71
CA THR A 42 -0.42 -26.21 8.90
C THR A 42 0.19 -26.61 10.24
N ILE A 43 1.35 -27.22 10.20
CA ILE A 43 2.22 -27.36 11.35
C ILE A 43 2.34 -25.97 11.96
N LYS A 44 1.81 -25.79 13.18
CA LYS A 44 1.97 -24.55 13.92
C LYS A 44 3.46 -24.34 14.14
N LYS A 45 4.11 -23.57 13.28
CA LYS A 45 5.45 -23.07 13.55
C LYS A 45 5.32 -22.19 14.77
N ASN A 46 5.96 -22.59 15.87
CA ASN A 46 6.11 -21.71 17.03
C ASN A 46 6.67 -20.38 16.51
N PRO A 47 6.06 -19.24 16.87
CA PRO A 47 6.60 -17.96 16.49
C PRO A 47 7.98 -17.84 17.12
N VAL A 48 9.01 -17.90 16.29
CA VAL A 48 10.34 -17.49 16.70
C VAL A 48 10.21 -16.03 17.09
N LYS A 49 10.35 -15.72 18.36
CA LYS A 49 10.42 -14.35 18.88
C LYS A 49 11.76 -13.75 18.47
N GLU A 50 11.97 -13.59 17.18
CA GLU A 50 13.10 -12.81 16.70
C GLU A 50 12.77 -11.34 16.89
N GLN A 51 13.64 -10.70 17.63
CA GLN A 51 13.85 -9.28 17.86
C GLN A 51 12.96 -8.38 16.98
N GLU A 52 11.74 -8.13 17.44
CA GLU A 52 10.92 -7.06 16.87
C GLU A 52 11.72 -5.77 17.00
N ILE A 53 12.07 -5.19 15.85
CA ILE A 53 12.63 -3.84 15.84
C ILE A 53 11.59 -2.94 16.48
N LYS A 54 11.82 -2.54 17.72
CA LYS A 54 10.92 -1.64 18.44
C LYS A 54 10.78 -0.39 17.61
N LYS A 55 9.57 -0.11 17.13
CA LYS A 55 9.25 1.04 16.29
C LYS A 55 9.48 2.37 17.01
N ASP A 56 9.57 2.35 18.31
CA ASP A 56 9.62 3.50 19.21
C ASP A 56 10.82 4.43 19.00
N HIS A 57 11.86 3.96 18.31
CA HIS A 57 13.05 4.75 18.00
C HIS A 57 13.21 5.08 16.51
N LEU A 58 12.20 4.78 15.69
CA LEU A 58 12.25 5.03 14.27
C LEU A 58 11.46 6.29 13.92
N LEU A 59 12.09 7.19 13.19
CA LEU A 59 11.42 8.38 12.64
C LEU A 59 10.74 8.04 11.29
N PRO A 60 9.60 8.69 10.96
CA PRO A 60 8.99 8.58 9.65
C PRO A 60 10.01 8.82 8.54
N GLY A 61 9.87 8.11 7.43
CA GLY A 61 10.78 8.21 6.28
C GLY A 61 12.07 7.39 6.41
N LYS A 62 12.34 6.74 7.54
CA LYS A 62 13.56 5.92 7.70
C LYS A 62 13.57 4.72 6.77
N MET A 63 12.42 4.08 6.59
CA MET A 63 12.24 2.94 5.68
C MET A 63 10.85 2.96 5.09
N VAL A 64 10.78 2.94 3.77
CA VAL A 64 9.55 2.91 2.97
C VAL A 64 9.53 1.65 2.13
N SER A 65 8.51 0.83 2.26
CA SER A 65 8.27 -0.24 1.29
C SER A 65 7.62 0.32 0.04
N ALA A 66 8.07 -0.16 -1.12
CA ALA A 66 7.44 0.16 -2.39
C ALA A 66 7.18 -1.11 -3.20
N ASP A 67 6.06 -1.11 -3.92
CA ASP A 67 5.65 -2.21 -4.78
C ASP A 67 4.72 -1.69 -5.88
N HIS A 68 4.58 -2.47 -6.96
CA HIS A 68 3.68 -2.15 -8.06
C HIS A 68 2.35 -2.89 -7.93
N TYR A 69 1.28 -2.16 -8.17
CA TYR A 69 -0.04 -2.71 -8.42
C TYR A 69 -0.36 -2.58 -9.90
N ILE A 70 -0.72 -3.69 -10.53
CA ILE A 70 -1.09 -3.74 -11.95
C ILE A 70 -2.58 -4.03 -12.03
N SER A 71 -3.31 -3.23 -12.81
CA SER A 71 -4.70 -3.50 -13.13
C SER A 71 -4.80 -4.37 -14.38
N TRP A 72 -5.78 -5.27 -14.43
CA TRP A 72 -6.10 -6.05 -15.63
C TRP A 72 -6.66 -5.19 -16.75
N ASP A 73 -7.42 -4.14 -16.37
CA ASP A 73 -7.98 -3.17 -17.30
C ASP A 73 -7.37 -1.80 -17.06
N THR A 74 -7.23 -1.06 -18.13
CA THR A 74 -6.81 0.34 -18.05
C THR A 74 -7.94 1.20 -17.53
N SER A 75 -7.62 2.18 -16.70
CA SER A 75 -8.59 3.10 -16.12
C SER A 75 -8.07 4.53 -16.13
N ARG A 76 -8.98 5.47 -15.93
CA ARG A 76 -8.65 6.89 -15.79
C ARG A 76 -9.16 7.44 -14.46
N LEU A 77 -8.55 8.52 -14.01
CA LEU A 77 -9.02 9.19 -12.81
C LEU A 77 -10.39 9.82 -13.03
N TYR A 78 -11.28 9.65 -12.06
CA TYR A 78 -12.68 10.08 -12.11
C TYR A 78 -12.84 11.58 -12.39
N HIS A 79 -11.93 12.43 -11.92
CA HIS A 79 -12.00 13.89 -12.14
C HIS A 79 -11.58 14.31 -13.56
N LYS A 80 -11.01 13.40 -14.34
CA LYS A 80 -10.67 13.62 -15.75
C LYS A 80 -11.90 13.38 -16.62
N LYS A 81 -12.66 14.45 -16.92
CA LYS A 81 -13.83 14.42 -17.83
C LYS A 81 -13.41 14.79 -19.25
N GLY A 82 -14.11 14.22 -20.25
CA GLY A 82 -13.91 14.52 -21.66
C GLY A 82 -13.21 13.41 -22.46
N LYS A 83 -12.68 13.72 -23.65
CA LYS A 83 -11.92 12.78 -24.48
C LYS A 83 -10.65 12.38 -23.70
N SER A 84 -10.46 11.08 -23.50
CA SER A 84 -9.27 10.58 -22.84
C SER A 84 -8.06 10.73 -23.75
N ASP A 85 -7.03 11.43 -23.29
CA ASP A 85 -5.69 11.33 -23.88
C ASP A 85 -5.04 10.02 -23.38
N LYS A 86 -4.12 9.45 -24.17
CA LYS A 86 -3.35 8.26 -23.81
C LYS A 86 -2.61 8.40 -22.46
N TYR A 87 -2.30 9.62 -22.08
CA TYR A 87 -1.65 9.93 -20.79
C TYR A 87 -2.60 9.96 -19.59
N ASP A 88 -3.91 9.89 -19.84
CA ASP A 88 -4.93 9.85 -18.79
C ASP A 88 -5.40 8.43 -18.49
N ILE A 89 -4.82 7.43 -19.17
CA ILE A 89 -5.14 6.03 -19.02
C ILE A 89 -4.04 5.38 -18.15
N PHE A 90 -4.44 4.85 -17.02
CA PHE A 90 -3.52 4.23 -16.06
C PHE A 90 -3.62 2.71 -16.12
N LEU A 91 -2.46 2.05 -16.22
CA LEU A 91 -2.33 0.59 -16.19
C LEU A 91 -2.17 0.06 -14.77
N GLY A 92 -1.68 0.89 -13.87
CA GLY A 92 -1.44 0.50 -12.49
C GLY A 92 -0.93 1.65 -11.64
N ALA A 93 -0.23 1.31 -10.57
CA ALA A 93 0.33 2.30 -9.66
C ALA A 93 1.57 1.76 -8.95
N CYS A 94 2.44 2.66 -8.52
CA CYS A 94 3.44 2.39 -7.51
C CYS A 94 2.88 2.80 -6.14
N VAL A 95 2.90 1.87 -5.20
CA VAL A 95 2.40 2.05 -3.82
C VAL A 95 3.60 2.17 -2.90
N PHE A 96 3.62 3.23 -2.11
CA PHE A 96 4.65 3.49 -1.09
C PHE A 96 4.01 3.42 0.28
N ILE A 97 4.65 2.73 1.22
CA ILE A 97 4.22 2.65 2.61
C ILE A 97 5.38 2.92 3.56
N ASP A 98 5.24 3.92 4.39
CA ASP A 98 6.21 4.18 5.45
C ASP A 98 6.01 3.21 6.62
N HIS A 99 7.09 2.55 7.03
CA HIS A 99 7.03 1.52 8.07
C HIS A 99 6.69 2.05 9.44
N VAL A 100 7.00 3.30 9.70
CA VAL A 100 6.83 3.93 11.02
C VAL A 100 5.45 4.53 11.18
N SER A 101 5.08 5.43 10.27
CA SER A 101 3.79 6.12 10.32
C SER A 101 2.63 5.28 9.78
N GLY A 102 2.93 4.26 8.96
CA GLY A 102 1.92 3.53 8.19
C GLY A 102 1.28 4.37 7.07
N TYR A 103 1.86 5.53 6.75
CA TYR A 103 1.37 6.37 5.67
C TYR A 103 1.49 5.65 4.34
N VAL A 104 0.41 5.63 3.56
CA VAL A 104 0.34 5.00 2.25
C VAL A 104 0.11 6.07 1.19
N SER A 105 0.99 6.09 0.18
CA SER A 105 0.85 6.95 -0.98
C SER A 105 0.78 6.10 -2.25
N ILE A 106 -0.14 6.47 -3.16
CA ILE A 106 -0.36 5.79 -4.43
C ILE A 106 0.00 6.75 -5.55
N LYS A 107 0.87 6.32 -6.44
CA LYS A 107 1.24 7.08 -7.65
C LYS A 107 0.82 6.28 -8.87
N HIS A 108 -0.26 6.74 -9.52
CA HIS A 108 -0.77 6.10 -10.72
C HIS A 108 0.25 6.19 -11.85
N GLN A 109 0.33 5.12 -12.65
CA GLN A 109 1.28 4.98 -13.75
C GLN A 109 0.56 4.57 -15.03
N VAL A 110 0.90 5.23 -16.13
CA VAL A 110 0.39 4.88 -17.47
C VAL A 110 1.08 3.64 -18.04
N ALA A 111 2.27 3.33 -17.56
CA ALA A 111 3.02 2.13 -17.88
C ALA A 111 3.86 1.70 -16.67
N ILE A 112 4.00 0.39 -16.48
CA ILE A 112 4.86 -0.16 -15.43
C ILE A 112 6.28 -0.34 -15.98
N ASN A 113 7.05 0.74 -15.94
CA ASN A 113 8.42 0.80 -16.42
C ASN A 113 9.32 1.64 -15.50
N ALA A 114 10.62 1.62 -15.76
CA ALA A 114 11.60 2.33 -14.94
C ALA A 114 11.36 3.84 -14.89
N THR A 115 11.05 4.47 -16.02
CA THR A 115 10.85 5.92 -16.11
C THR A 115 9.63 6.37 -15.29
N GLU A 116 8.50 5.69 -15.42
CA GLU A 116 7.29 6.00 -14.63
C GLU A 116 7.51 5.71 -13.14
N THR A 117 8.26 4.65 -12.81
CA THR A 117 8.60 4.32 -11.42
C THR A 117 9.50 5.39 -10.80
N VAL A 118 10.45 5.93 -11.56
CA VAL A 118 11.29 7.06 -11.13
C VAL A 118 10.45 8.32 -10.92
N LYS A 119 9.51 8.63 -11.81
CA LYS A 119 8.57 9.75 -11.64
C LYS A 119 7.74 9.57 -10.37
N ALA A 120 7.20 8.38 -10.15
CA ALA A 120 6.43 8.03 -8.95
C ALA A 120 7.25 8.27 -7.67
N LYS A 121 8.51 7.81 -7.64
CA LYS A 121 9.45 8.04 -6.54
C LYS A 121 9.70 9.53 -6.30
N ILE A 122 9.99 10.28 -7.34
CA ILE A 122 10.27 11.74 -7.20
C ILE A 122 9.05 12.45 -6.62
N ASN A 123 7.85 12.11 -7.08
CA ASN A 123 6.61 12.70 -6.60
C ASN A 123 6.36 12.33 -5.13
N PHE A 124 6.59 11.07 -4.75
CA PHE A 124 6.48 10.63 -3.37
C PHE A 124 7.50 11.33 -2.45
N ASP A 125 8.77 11.41 -2.86
CA ASP A 125 9.81 12.12 -2.10
C ASP A 125 9.44 13.60 -1.87
N ARG A 126 8.87 14.26 -2.89
CA ARG A 126 8.43 15.65 -2.81
C ARG A 126 7.25 15.82 -1.86
N GLU A 127 6.28 14.91 -1.93
CA GLU A 127 5.13 14.87 -1.03
C GLU A 127 5.57 14.69 0.42
N ALA A 128 6.45 13.73 0.69
CA ALA A 128 7.01 13.52 2.03
C ALA A 128 7.76 14.75 2.53
N GLN A 129 8.57 15.37 1.68
CA GLN A 129 9.33 16.58 2.01
C GLN A 129 8.42 17.75 2.32
N SER A 130 7.30 17.92 1.63
CA SER A 130 6.31 18.96 1.93
C SER A 130 5.66 18.81 3.31
N GLN A 131 5.68 17.61 3.86
CA GLN A 131 5.25 17.28 5.22
C GLN A 131 6.40 17.27 6.24
N GLY A 132 7.57 17.75 5.86
CA GLY A 132 8.75 17.77 6.72
C GLY A 132 9.43 16.42 6.92
N VAL A 133 9.08 15.40 6.13
CA VAL A 133 9.63 14.04 6.24
C VAL A 133 10.69 13.82 5.16
N VAL A 134 11.89 13.42 5.57
CA VAL A 134 12.99 13.07 4.65
C VAL A 134 13.07 11.56 4.51
N ILE A 135 12.88 11.05 3.29
CA ILE A 135 12.99 9.62 3.01
C ILE A 135 14.46 9.22 2.98
N LYS A 136 14.85 8.27 3.83
CA LYS A 136 16.22 7.78 3.97
C LYS A 136 16.45 6.42 3.32
N GLY A 137 15.41 5.62 3.15
CA GLY A 137 15.59 4.29 2.57
C GLY A 137 14.32 3.68 2.01
N TYR A 138 14.52 2.77 1.07
CA TYR A 138 13.47 1.99 0.42
C TYR A 138 13.68 0.50 0.62
N HIS A 139 12.58 -0.23 0.72
CA HIS A 139 12.53 -1.69 0.67
C HIS A 139 11.60 -2.09 -0.48
N THR A 140 12.10 -2.83 -1.45
CA THR A 140 11.42 -3.14 -2.70
C THR A 140 11.68 -4.58 -3.13
N ASP A 141 10.94 -5.05 -4.12
CA ASP A 141 11.34 -6.24 -4.86
C ASP A 141 12.56 -5.96 -5.77
N ASN A 142 13.14 -7.01 -6.32
CA ASN A 142 14.31 -6.93 -7.20
C ASN A 142 13.92 -6.76 -8.69
N GLY A 143 12.72 -6.28 -9.00
CA GLY A 143 12.22 -6.07 -10.35
C GLY A 143 12.65 -4.73 -10.93
N ILE A 144 11.66 -3.92 -11.30
CA ILE A 144 11.85 -2.60 -11.93
C ILE A 144 12.64 -1.63 -11.05
N PHE A 145 12.59 -1.79 -9.73
CA PHE A 145 13.33 -0.94 -8.80
C PHE A 145 14.87 -1.12 -8.87
N ASN A 146 15.36 -2.21 -9.48
CA ASN A 146 16.79 -2.45 -9.66
C ASN A 146 17.35 -1.82 -10.95
N TYR A 147 16.56 -1.13 -11.75
CA TYR A 147 17.06 -0.46 -12.94
C TYR A 147 17.97 0.72 -12.60
N SER A 148 18.96 0.96 -13.47
CA SER A 148 20.00 1.98 -13.30
C SER A 148 19.46 3.39 -13.04
N GLU A 149 18.36 3.78 -13.70
CA GLU A 149 17.73 5.08 -13.51
C GLU A 149 17.22 5.28 -12.08
N PHE A 150 16.57 4.26 -11.51
CA PHE A 150 16.06 4.30 -10.15
C PHE A 150 17.22 4.35 -9.15
N MET A 151 18.23 3.50 -9.34
CA MET A 151 19.44 3.46 -8.51
C MET A 151 20.20 4.79 -8.54
N TYR A 152 20.33 5.40 -9.71
CA TYR A 152 20.96 6.72 -9.83
C TYR A 152 20.25 7.80 -9.02
N LYS A 153 18.91 7.81 -9.03
CA LYS A 153 18.13 8.79 -8.24
C LYS A 153 18.27 8.56 -6.73
N LEU A 154 18.40 7.31 -6.29
CA LEU A 154 18.69 6.99 -4.89
C LEU A 154 20.08 7.51 -4.47
N LEU A 155 21.10 7.22 -5.27
CA LEU A 155 22.46 7.67 -5.00
C LEU A 155 22.56 9.20 -4.93
N LYS A 156 21.92 9.91 -5.86
CA LYS A 156 21.89 11.38 -5.86
C LYS A 156 21.28 11.97 -4.59
N LYS A 157 20.35 11.26 -3.95
CA LYS A 157 19.71 11.69 -2.69
C LYS A 157 20.29 11.02 -1.45
N GLN A 158 21.35 10.24 -1.59
CA GLN A 158 21.97 9.47 -0.50
C GLN A 158 20.95 8.58 0.25
N GLN A 159 20.01 7.99 -0.50
CA GLN A 159 18.99 7.10 0.03
C GLN A 159 19.46 5.65 -0.08
N ASN A 160 19.20 4.86 0.95
CA ASN A 160 19.49 3.43 0.95
C ASN A 160 18.41 2.63 0.23
N ILE A 161 18.76 1.49 -0.32
CA ILE A 161 17.79 0.52 -0.83
C ILE A 161 18.09 -0.88 -0.28
N ARG A 162 17.03 -1.61 0.00
CA ARG A 162 17.08 -3.04 0.34
C ARG A 162 16.13 -3.76 -0.59
N PHE A 163 16.60 -4.86 -1.15
CA PHE A 163 15.78 -5.73 -1.99
C PHE A 163 15.32 -6.95 -1.20
N SER A 164 14.09 -7.37 -1.45
CA SER A 164 13.61 -8.68 -0.99
C SER A 164 14.42 -9.79 -1.66
N GLY A 165 14.68 -10.86 -0.94
CA GLY A 165 15.39 -12.02 -1.48
C GLY A 165 14.63 -12.66 -2.65
N ALA A 166 15.36 -13.33 -3.52
CA ALA A 166 14.75 -14.06 -4.63
C ALA A 166 13.73 -15.10 -4.11
N GLY A 167 12.50 -15.05 -4.61
CA GLY A 167 11.41 -15.91 -4.17
C GLY A 167 10.85 -15.59 -2.77
N ALA A 168 11.29 -14.50 -2.15
CA ALA A 168 10.89 -14.10 -0.81
C ALA A 168 9.98 -12.85 -0.85
N SER A 169 8.95 -12.85 -1.69
CA SER A 169 7.98 -11.74 -1.81
C SER A 169 7.37 -11.34 -0.46
N HIS A 170 7.18 -12.33 0.44
CA HIS A 170 6.70 -12.09 1.80
C HIS A 170 7.56 -11.11 2.62
N GLN A 171 8.82 -10.88 2.23
CA GLN A 171 9.67 -9.88 2.87
C GLN A 171 9.19 -8.44 2.57
N ASN A 172 8.49 -8.21 1.45
CA ASN A 172 7.82 -6.94 1.15
C ASN A 172 6.36 -6.90 1.65
N GLY A 173 6.03 -7.72 2.64
CA GLY A 173 4.67 -7.91 3.13
C GLY A 173 3.96 -6.66 3.65
N ALA A 174 4.68 -5.56 3.91
CA ALA A 174 4.06 -4.28 4.24
C ALA A 174 3.36 -3.68 3.01
N ALA A 175 4.05 -3.64 1.86
CA ALA A 175 3.49 -3.15 0.61
C ALA A 175 2.38 -4.07 0.08
N GLU A 176 2.59 -5.40 0.12
CA GLU A 176 1.57 -6.37 -0.29
C GLU A 176 0.27 -6.22 0.51
N ARG A 177 0.36 -6.08 1.85
CA ARG A 177 -0.81 -5.84 2.70
C ARG A 177 -1.49 -4.52 2.40
N ALA A 178 -0.73 -3.45 2.15
CA ALA A 178 -1.29 -2.16 1.78
C ALA A 178 -2.07 -2.27 0.45
N ILE A 179 -1.49 -2.89 -0.57
CA ILE A 179 -2.14 -3.12 -1.87
C ILE A 179 -3.43 -3.93 -1.67
N LYS A 180 -3.37 -5.04 -0.92
CA LYS A 180 -4.54 -5.86 -0.65
C LYS A 180 -5.66 -5.06 0.05
N THR A 181 -5.31 -4.24 1.03
CA THR A 181 -6.26 -3.37 1.73
C THR A 181 -6.89 -2.37 0.78
N LEU A 182 -6.10 -1.69 -0.04
CA LEU A 182 -6.57 -0.71 -1.02
C LEU A 182 -7.52 -1.34 -2.04
N VAL A 183 -7.16 -2.50 -2.59
CA VAL A 183 -8.01 -3.24 -3.55
C VAL A 183 -9.32 -3.66 -2.90
N THR A 184 -9.28 -4.17 -1.67
CA THR A 184 -10.50 -4.54 -0.94
C THR A 184 -11.40 -3.33 -0.66
N MET A 185 -10.82 -2.21 -0.23
CA MET A 185 -11.58 -0.97 0.01
C MET A 185 -12.21 -0.45 -1.29
N SER A 186 -11.46 -0.44 -2.39
CA SER A 186 -11.96 -0.02 -3.71
C SER A 186 -13.11 -0.90 -4.18
N ARG A 187 -12.98 -2.22 -4.03
CA ARG A 187 -14.04 -3.18 -4.35
C ARG A 187 -15.30 -2.93 -3.53
N ASN A 188 -15.16 -2.73 -2.22
CA ASN A 188 -16.30 -2.42 -1.35
C ASN A 188 -17.02 -1.14 -1.77
N ILE A 189 -16.26 -0.10 -2.13
CA ILE A 189 -16.83 1.18 -2.59
C ILE A 189 -17.59 0.98 -3.91
N LEU A 190 -17.02 0.23 -4.85
CA LEU A 190 -17.65 -0.04 -6.15
C LEU A 190 -18.94 -0.85 -5.99
N ILE A 191 -18.94 -1.90 -5.17
CA ILE A 191 -20.15 -2.69 -4.90
C ILE A 191 -21.21 -1.81 -4.24
N HIS A 192 -20.83 -0.98 -3.28
CA HIS A 192 -21.76 -0.08 -2.60
C HIS A 192 -22.34 0.99 -3.55
N ALA A 193 -21.58 1.45 -4.53
CA ALA A 193 -22.03 2.42 -5.52
C ALA A 193 -22.94 1.80 -6.61
N ALA A 194 -22.91 0.48 -6.77
CA ALA A 194 -23.70 -0.27 -7.75
C ALA A 194 -25.05 -0.79 -7.16
N LEU A 195 -25.23 -0.72 -5.87
CA LEU A 195 -26.48 -1.07 -5.16
C LEU A 195 -27.36 0.16 -4.92
#